data_e4a63a920cb25079030dcf6e6bc64b86
#
_entry.id   e4a63a920cb25079030dcf6e6bc64b86
#
_cell.length_a   1.000
_cell.length_b   1.000
_cell.length_c   1.000
_cell.angle_alpha   90.00
_cell.angle_beta   90.00
_cell.angle_gamma   90.00
#
_symmetry.space_group_name_H-M   'P 1'
#
loop_
_entity.id
_entity.type
_entity.pdbx_description
1 polymer ?
#
loop_
_entity_poly.entity_id
_entity_poly.type
_entity_poly.pdbx_seq_one_letter_code
_entity_poly.pdbx_strand_id
1 'polypeptide(L)'
;DEYQAYGTTLINFAEKISSFSSPLAVGMSGNFRQMKRRILNIAVFRKETLYQKMRALIIYLVISAVFIGCTPILSIDASTQNVYHFSDTDKNISLLDISETFGTYDGSFVLYDNNLDSWKIYDLEEATKRIPPESTYKIYDALLGLESGIITPEHSSMTWNGDAFPFPSWEADQDLNSAMQNSVNWYFQAIDSQLGINRVQEFLNKIEYGLSLIHI
;
A
#
# COMPACT_ATOMS: atom_id res chain seq x y z
N ASP A 1 -7.02 -43.15 -17.64
CA ASP A 1 -6.71 -42.23 -16.53
C ASP A 1 -6.30 -40.86 -17.07
N GLU A 2 -7.24 -39.93 -16.97
CA GLU A 2 -7.12 -38.55 -17.49
C GLU A 2 -5.88 -37.79 -16.94
N TYR A 3 -5.53 -38.07 -15.68
CA TYR A 3 -4.37 -37.46 -15.03
C TYR A 3 -3.01 -37.94 -15.56
N GLN A 4 -2.91 -39.20 -15.99
CA GLN A 4 -1.71 -39.75 -16.63
C GLN A 4 -1.53 -39.16 -18.03
N ALA A 5 -2.63 -39.04 -18.79
CA ALA A 5 -2.62 -38.44 -20.12
C ALA A 5 -2.19 -36.96 -20.05
N TYR A 6 -2.70 -36.22 -19.06
CA TYR A 6 -2.33 -34.81 -18.82
C TYR A 6 -0.85 -34.68 -18.40
N GLY A 7 -0.37 -35.52 -17.49
CA GLY A 7 1.04 -35.55 -17.08
C GLY A 7 1.98 -35.86 -18.25
N THR A 8 1.65 -36.81 -19.10
CA THR A 8 2.40 -37.16 -20.30
C THR A 8 2.44 -36.01 -21.30
N THR A 9 1.30 -35.32 -21.48
CA THR A 9 1.24 -34.12 -22.37
C THR A 9 2.13 -33.00 -21.86
N LEU A 10 2.18 -32.75 -20.55
CA LEU A 10 3.06 -31.73 -19.96
C LEU A 10 4.54 -32.09 -20.10
N ILE A 11 4.92 -33.34 -19.96
CA ILE A 11 6.29 -33.82 -20.12
C ILE A 11 6.73 -33.65 -21.58
N ASN A 12 5.91 -34.10 -22.54
CA ASN A 12 6.17 -33.97 -23.97
C ASN A 12 6.26 -32.50 -24.40
N PHE A 13 5.45 -31.62 -23.81
CA PHE A 13 5.51 -30.17 -24.06
C PHE A 13 6.78 -29.54 -23.50
N ALA A 14 7.20 -29.94 -22.29
CA ALA A 14 8.42 -29.47 -21.67
C ALA A 14 9.69 -29.92 -22.44
N GLU A 15 9.69 -31.15 -22.96
CA GLU A 15 10.78 -31.67 -23.82
C GLU A 15 10.87 -30.90 -25.15
N LYS A 16 9.71 -30.60 -25.75
CA LYS A 16 9.63 -29.86 -27.00
C LYS A 16 10.08 -28.40 -26.85
N ILE A 17 9.81 -27.77 -25.70
CA ILE A 17 10.29 -26.39 -25.41
C ILE A 17 11.78 -26.37 -25.09
N SER A 18 12.31 -27.39 -24.41
CA SER A 18 13.74 -27.44 -24.07
C SER A 18 14.64 -27.62 -25.32
N SER A 19 14.08 -28.13 -26.42
CA SER A 19 14.77 -28.27 -27.72
C SER A 19 14.70 -27.02 -28.59
N PHE A 20 13.88 -26.01 -28.26
CA PHE A 20 13.76 -24.74 -28.96
C PHE A 20 14.46 -23.63 -28.19
N SER A 21 15.69 -23.31 -28.54
CA SER A 21 16.37 -22.09 -28.12
C SER A 21 15.87 -20.90 -28.94
N SER A 22 14.68 -20.40 -28.60
CA SER A 22 14.17 -19.16 -29.19
C SER A 22 13.92 -18.12 -28.10
N PRO A 23 14.45 -16.88 -28.21
CA PRO A 23 14.34 -15.84 -27.17
C PRO A 23 12.97 -15.18 -27.07
N LEU A 24 11.94 -15.66 -27.76
CA LEU A 24 10.62 -15.04 -27.84
C LEU A 24 9.48 -15.77 -27.10
N ALA A 25 9.75 -16.82 -26.33
CA ALA A 25 8.75 -17.48 -25.49
C ALA A 25 8.71 -16.85 -24.08
N VAL A 26 8.45 -15.54 -24.01
CA VAL A 26 8.16 -14.84 -22.77
C VAL A 26 6.72 -15.17 -22.37
N GLY A 27 6.55 -16.01 -21.36
CA GLY A 27 5.23 -16.22 -20.74
C GLY A 27 5.02 -17.54 -20.00
N MET A 28 5.74 -18.60 -20.30
CA MET A 28 5.56 -19.92 -19.64
C MET A 28 6.87 -20.56 -19.15
N SER A 29 7.99 -19.87 -19.14
CA SER A 29 9.25 -20.38 -18.59
C SER A 29 9.31 -20.19 -17.06
N GLY A 30 8.35 -20.73 -16.36
CA GLY A 30 8.54 -21.02 -14.94
C GLY A 30 9.72 -21.99 -14.83
N ASN A 31 10.74 -21.60 -14.06
CA ASN A 31 11.95 -22.38 -13.79
C ASN A 31 11.62 -23.90 -13.75
N PHE A 32 12.40 -24.74 -14.42
CA PHE A 32 12.24 -26.20 -14.48
C PHE A 32 11.91 -26.83 -13.11
N ARG A 33 12.42 -26.25 -12.02
CA ARG A 33 12.08 -26.64 -10.64
C ARG A 33 10.60 -26.42 -10.31
N GLN A 34 9.98 -25.36 -10.81
CA GLN A 34 8.55 -25.10 -10.56
C GLN A 34 7.67 -26.04 -11.35
N MET A 35 8.04 -26.35 -12.58
CA MET A 35 7.34 -27.32 -13.43
C MET A 35 7.45 -28.73 -12.84
N LYS A 36 8.65 -29.15 -12.41
CA LYS A 36 8.86 -30.42 -11.72
C LYS A 36 8.02 -30.52 -10.43
N ARG A 37 7.95 -29.44 -9.64
CA ARG A 37 7.07 -29.41 -8.45
C ARG A 37 5.59 -29.56 -8.80
N ARG A 38 5.10 -28.90 -9.86
CA ARG A 38 3.72 -29.05 -10.33
C ARG A 38 3.39 -30.46 -10.77
N ILE A 39 4.29 -31.09 -11.55
CA ILE A 39 4.12 -32.48 -12.01
C ILE A 39 4.13 -33.44 -10.82
N LEU A 40 5.05 -33.29 -9.87
CA LEU A 40 5.09 -34.10 -8.66
C LEU A 40 3.82 -33.92 -7.80
N ASN A 41 3.32 -32.70 -7.67
CA ASN A 41 2.05 -32.46 -6.94
C ASN A 41 0.85 -33.11 -7.62
N ILE A 42 0.81 -33.15 -8.96
CA ILE A 42 -0.25 -33.84 -9.72
C ILE A 42 -0.11 -35.35 -9.55
N ALA A 43 1.12 -35.90 -9.61
CA ALA A 43 1.38 -37.33 -9.47
C ALA A 43 1.09 -37.87 -8.05
N VAL A 44 1.21 -37.01 -7.03
CA VAL A 44 0.93 -37.36 -5.61
C VAL A 44 -0.51 -37.00 -5.22
N PHE A 45 -1.28 -36.40 -6.13
CA PHE A 45 -2.66 -36.00 -5.83
C PHE A 45 -3.51 -37.24 -5.53
N ARG A 46 -3.79 -37.45 -4.25
CA ARG A 46 -4.75 -38.43 -3.79
C ARG A 46 -6.09 -37.74 -3.57
N LYS A 47 -7.16 -38.33 -4.12
CA LYS A 47 -8.51 -37.83 -3.88
C LYS A 47 -8.76 -37.86 -2.35
N GLU A 48 -9.00 -36.68 -1.78
CA GLU A 48 -9.24 -36.55 -0.34
C GLU A 48 -10.43 -37.41 0.08
N THR A 49 -10.25 -38.15 1.14
CA THR A 49 -11.33 -38.93 1.73
C THR A 49 -12.33 -37.99 2.42
N LEU A 50 -13.60 -38.45 2.52
CA LEU A 50 -14.65 -37.70 3.21
C LEU A 50 -14.23 -37.33 4.64
N TYR A 51 -13.49 -38.20 5.30
CA TYR A 51 -12.92 -37.97 6.64
C TYR A 51 -11.92 -36.81 6.67
N GLN A 52 -11.03 -36.69 5.67
CA GLN A 52 -10.06 -35.58 5.59
C GLN A 52 -10.76 -34.25 5.37
N LYS A 53 -11.81 -34.23 4.54
CA LYS A 53 -12.63 -33.02 4.32
C LYS A 53 -13.37 -32.61 5.58
N MET A 54 -13.96 -33.54 6.32
CA MET A 54 -14.62 -33.26 7.59
C MET A 54 -13.61 -32.73 8.64
N ARG A 55 -12.44 -33.33 8.72
CA ARG A 55 -11.38 -32.89 9.62
C ARG A 55 -10.93 -31.46 9.30
N ALA A 56 -10.74 -31.12 8.02
CA ALA A 56 -10.39 -29.78 7.57
C ALA A 56 -11.50 -28.77 7.91
N LEU A 57 -12.76 -29.13 7.73
CA LEU A 57 -13.92 -28.32 8.09
C LEU A 57 -13.98 -28.04 9.60
N ILE A 58 -13.75 -29.08 10.43
CA ILE A 58 -13.72 -28.91 11.89
C ILE A 58 -12.60 -27.96 12.32
N ILE A 59 -11.40 -28.13 11.75
CA ILE A 59 -10.27 -27.23 12.04
C ILE A 59 -10.61 -25.79 11.63
N TYR A 60 -11.22 -25.60 10.46
CA TYR A 60 -11.64 -24.28 10.01
C TYR A 60 -12.68 -23.66 10.95
N LEU A 61 -13.67 -24.43 11.39
CA LEU A 61 -14.70 -23.97 12.34
C LEU A 61 -14.11 -23.60 13.71
N VAL A 62 -13.15 -24.39 14.21
CA VAL A 62 -12.46 -24.10 15.48
C VAL A 62 -11.65 -22.82 15.35
N ILE A 63 -10.89 -22.65 14.28
CA ILE A 63 -10.12 -21.42 14.02
C ILE A 63 -11.07 -20.22 13.91
N SER A 64 -12.16 -20.34 13.16
CA SER A 64 -13.17 -19.29 13.03
C SER A 64 -13.82 -18.93 14.36
N ALA A 65 -14.13 -19.92 15.20
CA ALA A 65 -14.70 -19.69 16.54
C ALA A 65 -13.72 -18.97 17.47
N VAL A 66 -12.42 -19.29 17.40
CA VAL A 66 -11.36 -18.58 18.14
C VAL A 66 -11.27 -17.14 17.66
N PHE A 67 -11.28 -16.88 16.36
CA PHE A 67 -11.25 -15.52 15.83
C PHE A 67 -12.50 -14.71 16.22
N ILE A 68 -13.69 -15.29 16.14
CA ILE A 68 -14.95 -14.62 16.55
C ILE A 68 -14.98 -14.39 18.07
N GLY A 69 -14.47 -15.35 18.86
CA GLY A 69 -14.39 -15.20 20.32
C GLY A 69 -13.34 -14.18 20.79
N CYS A 70 -12.33 -13.89 19.99
CA CYS A 70 -11.30 -12.88 20.31
C CYS A 70 -11.63 -11.46 19.81
N THR A 71 -12.68 -11.29 19.01
CA THR A 71 -13.07 -9.97 18.49
C THR A 71 -13.41 -8.93 19.59
N PRO A 72 -14.00 -9.27 20.75
CA PRO A 72 -14.19 -8.29 21.81
C PRO A 72 -12.90 -7.91 22.57
N ILE A 73 -11.84 -8.71 22.46
CA ILE A 73 -10.54 -8.41 23.10
C ILE A 73 -9.67 -7.52 22.22
N LEU A 74 -9.94 -7.53 20.89
CA LEU A 74 -9.25 -6.70 19.90
C LEU A 74 -10.08 -5.48 19.47
N SER A 75 -11.26 -5.26 20.03
CA SER A 75 -11.91 -3.97 19.95
C SER A 75 -11.08 -2.99 20.80
N ILE A 76 -9.99 -2.53 20.24
CA ILE A 76 -9.32 -1.30 20.68
C ILE A 76 -10.42 -0.25 20.57
N ASP A 77 -10.78 0.30 21.71
CA ASP A 77 -11.73 1.42 21.79
C ASP A 77 -11.19 2.56 20.93
N ALA A 78 -11.58 2.59 19.67
CA ALA A 78 -11.30 3.70 18.75
C ALA A 78 -12.05 4.97 19.17
N SER A 79 -12.79 4.89 20.27
CA SER A 79 -13.73 5.93 20.71
C SER A 79 -13.11 7.07 21.52
N THR A 80 -11.80 7.05 21.79
CA THR A 80 -11.15 8.13 22.57
C THR A 80 -9.97 8.80 21.85
N GLN A 81 -9.78 8.54 20.56
CA GLN A 81 -8.85 9.37 19.82
C GLN A 81 -9.52 10.72 19.52
N ASN A 82 -8.87 11.80 19.92
CA ASN A 82 -9.22 13.15 19.52
C ASN A 82 -9.15 13.25 18.00
N VAL A 83 -10.25 12.88 17.34
CA VAL A 83 -10.37 13.05 15.89
C VAL A 83 -10.51 14.55 15.67
N TYR A 84 -9.52 15.14 14.99
CA TYR A 84 -9.63 16.53 14.55
C TYR A 84 -10.90 16.66 13.70
N HIS A 85 -11.77 17.55 14.13
CA HIS A 85 -12.93 17.97 13.35
C HIS A 85 -12.68 19.38 12.85
N PHE A 86 -12.78 19.59 11.56
CA PHE A 86 -12.73 20.93 11.00
C PHE A 86 -13.88 21.74 11.59
N SER A 87 -13.55 22.86 12.28
CA SER A 87 -14.54 23.82 12.74
C SER A 87 -14.50 25.03 11.84
N ASP A 88 -15.66 25.40 11.30
CA ASP A 88 -15.86 26.60 10.48
C ASP A 88 -16.26 27.82 11.29
N THR A 89 -16.58 27.62 12.58
CA THR A 89 -17.23 28.62 13.45
C THR A 89 -16.39 29.89 13.61
N ASP A 90 -15.07 29.78 13.60
CA ASP A 90 -14.13 30.89 13.82
C ASP A 90 -13.30 31.24 12.57
N LYS A 91 -13.70 30.73 11.40
CA LYS A 91 -12.96 30.93 10.17
C LYS A 91 -13.70 31.85 9.21
N ASN A 92 -12.95 32.74 8.57
CA ASN A 92 -13.50 33.60 7.51
C ASN A 92 -13.58 32.78 6.20
N ILE A 93 -14.70 32.07 6.01
CA ILE A 93 -14.92 31.20 4.85
C ILE A 93 -15.88 31.87 3.88
N SER A 94 -15.49 31.92 2.62
CA SER A 94 -16.36 32.24 1.49
C SER A 94 -16.49 31.03 0.56
N LEU A 95 -17.72 30.69 0.21
CA LEU A 95 -18.00 29.60 -0.72
C LEU A 95 -17.80 30.09 -2.17
N LEU A 96 -17.13 29.24 -2.96
CA LEU A 96 -16.97 29.43 -4.41
C LEU A 96 -17.97 28.60 -5.17
N ASP A 97 -18.48 29.11 -6.26
CA ASP A 97 -19.17 28.32 -7.28
C ASP A 97 -18.25 28.15 -8.49
N ILE A 98 -17.61 27.01 -8.57
CA ILE A 98 -16.79 26.57 -9.71
C ILE A 98 -17.24 25.19 -10.21
N SER A 99 -18.52 24.88 -10.03
CA SER A 99 -19.14 23.62 -10.45
C SER A 99 -18.93 23.31 -11.93
N GLU A 100 -18.97 24.32 -12.80
CA GLU A 100 -18.69 24.17 -14.23
C GLU A 100 -17.28 23.62 -14.50
N THR A 101 -16.30 23.99 -13.67
CA THR A 101 -14.91 23.50 -13.80
C THR A 101 -14.79 22.03 -13.42
N PHE A 102 -15.52 21.60 -12.39
CA PHE A 102 -15.54 20.19 -11.97
C PHE A 102 -16.38 19.30 -12.90
N GLY A 103 -17.41 19.84 -13.54
CA GLY A 103 -18.26 19.11 -14.48
C GLY A 103 -18.94 17.93 -13.79
N THR A 104 -18.57 16.70 -14.17
CA THR A 104 -19.11 15.45 -13.61
C THR A 104 -18.22 14.81 -12.53
N TYR A 105 -17.11 15.45 -12.17
CA TYR A 105 -16.21 14.94 -11.15
C TYR A 105 -16.62 15.43 -9.76
N ASP A 106 -16.65 14.51 -8.81
CA ASP A 106 -16.79 14.86 -7.41
C ASP A 106 -15.44 15.34 -6.88
N GLY A 107 -15.46 16.39 -6.06
CA GLY A 107 -14.25 16.93 -5.49
C GLY A 107 -14.45 18.32 -4.88
N SER A 108 -13.43 18.82 -4.23
CA SER A 108 -13.43 20.12 -3.59
C SER A 108 -12.21 20.94 -4.01
N PHE A 109 -12.32 22.24 -3.82
CA PHE A 109 -11.19 23.17 -3.97
C PHE A 109 -11.10 24.04 -2.75
N VAL A 110 -9.90 24.17 -2.19
CA VAL A 110 -9.62 24.98 -0.99
C VAL A 110 -8.46 25.92 -1.29
N LEU A 111 -8.70 27.21 -1.11
CA LEU A 111 -7.67 28.25 -1.16
C LEU A 111 -7.64 29.00 0.16
N TYR A 112 -6.48 29.03 0.81
CA TYR A 112 -6.24 29.85 1.98
C TYR A 112 -5.38 31.06 1.63
N ASP A 113 -5.88 32.25 1.95
CA ASP A 113 -5.15 33.50 1.85
C ASP A 113 -4.57 33.87 3.22
N ASN A 114 -3.28 33.67 3.37
CA ASN A 114 -2.57 33.94 4.63
C ASN A 114 -2.52 35.42 5.01
N ASN A 115 -2.65 36.35 4.05
CA ASN A 115 -2.63 37.76 4.35
C ASN A 115 -3.96 38.28 4.90
N LEU A 116 -5.05 37.69 4.43
CA LEU A 116 -6.42 38.03 4.82
C LEU A 116 -6.99 37.11 5.88
N ASP A 117 -6.25 36.08 6.27
CA ASP A 117 -6.72 34.97 7.11
C ASP A 117 -8.12 34.48 6.67
N SER A 118 -8.24 34.18 5.39
CA SER A 118 -9.52 33.84 4.76
C SER A 118 -9.42 32.61 3.89
N TRP A 119 -10.54 31.90 3.83
CA TRP A 119 -10.66 30.67 3.06
C TRP A 119 -11.67 30.86 1.94
N LYS A 120 -11.35 30.37 0.75
CA LYS A 120 -12.29 30.24 -0.37
C LYS A 120 -12.44 28.74 -0.67
N ILE A 121 -13.65 28.24 -0.53
CA ILE A 121 -13.89 26.79 -0.59
C ILE A 121 -15.03 26.52 -1.57
N TYR A 122 -14.78 25.58 -2.49
CA TYR A 122 -15.81 24.92 -3.28
C TYR A 122 -16.10 23.57 -2.64
N ASP A 123 -17.37 23.26 -2.42
CA ASP A 123 -17.85 22.06 -1.75
C ASP A 123 -17.20 21.83 -0.38
N LEU A 124 -17.69 22.55 0.61
CA LEU A 124 -17.21 22.47 2.00
C LEU A 124 -17.40 21.07 2.60
N GLU A 125 -18.49 20.38 2.25
CA GLU A 125 -18.75 19.03 2.74
C GLU A 125 -17.67 18.07 2.25
N GLU A 126 -17.37 18.10 0.95
CA GLU A 126 -16.32 17.27 0.36
C GLU A 126 -14.92 17.67 0.87
N ALA A 127 -14.67 18.97 1.03
CA ALA A 127 -13.39 19.49 1.55
C ALA A 127 -13.06 19.02 2.97
N THR A 128 -14.07 18.72 3.78
CA THR A 128 -13.90 18.29 5.18
C THR A 128 -13.90 16.77 5.36
N LYS A 129 -14.15 16.01 4.29
CA LYS A 129 -14.03 14.55 4.34
C LYS A 129 -12.57 14.13 4.53
N ARG A 130 -12.36 13.18 5.43
CA ARG A 130 -11.06 12.55 5.60
C ARG A 130 -10.91 11.43 4.59
N ILE A 131 -9.87 11.52 3.80
CA ILE A 131 -9.50 10.53 2.79
C ILE A 131 -8.04 10.11 3.00
N PRO A 132 -7.62 8.92 2.53
CA PRO A 132 -6.21 8.54 2.55
C PRO A 132 -5.37 9.58 1.80
N PRO A 133 -4.25 10.03 2.38
CA PRO A 133 -3.42 11.08 1.80
C PRO A 133 -2.64 10.62 0.57
N GLU A 134 -2.52 9.33 0.35
CA GLU A 134 -1.75 8.72 -0.73
C GLU A 134 -0.35 9.33 -0.82
N SER A 135 0.15 9.64 -2.01
CA SER A 135 1.48 10.21 -2.18
C SER A 135 1.69 11.60 -1.59
N THR A 136 0.63 12.31 -1.18
CA THR A 136 0.79 13.59 -0.48
C THR A 136 1.36 13.42 0.92
N TYR A 137 1.25 12.21 1.50
CA TYR A 137 1.88 11.89 2.78
C TYR A 137 3.40 12.06 2.77
N LYS A 138 4.06 11.87 1.64
CA LYS A 138 5.50 12.08 1.47
C LYS A 138 5.99 13.49 1.84
N ILE A 139 5.10 14.48 1.84
CA ILE A 139 5.41 15.83 2.33
C ILE A 139 5.74 15.76 3.83
N TYR A 140 4.98 14.98 4.59
CA TYR A 140 5.18 14.78 6.02
C TYR A 140 6.42 13.92 6.30
N ASP A 141 6.65 12.87 5.51
CA ASP A 141 7.88 12.05 5.60
C ASP A 141 9.13 12.89 5.37
N ALA A 142 9.08 13.80 4.38
CA ALA A 142 10.18 14.73 4.11
C ALA A 142 10.41 15.67 5.30
N LEU A 143 9.35 16.26 5.86
CA LEU A 143 9.43 17.14 7.03
C LEU A 143 9.97 16.37 8.25
N LEU A 144 9.53 15.16 8.48
CA LEU A 144 10.04 14.30 9.55
C LEU A 144 11.53 14.00 9.38
N GLY A 145 11.92 13.63 8.16
CA GLY A 145 13.31 13.35 7.83
C GLY A 145 14.23 14.55 8.09
N LEU A 146 13.79 15.74 7.71
CA LEU A 146 14.52 17.00 7.93
C LEU A 146 14.56 17.39 9.41
N GLU A 147 13.43 17.37 10.11
CA GLU A 147 13.32 17.73 11.53
C GLU A 147 14.13 16.80 12.42
N SER A 148 14.18 15.52 12.06
CA SER A 148 14.94 14.51 12.82
C SER A 148 16.43 14.46 12.48
N GLY A 149 16.86 15.14 11.43
CA GLY A 149 18.24 15.12 10.93
C GLY A 149 18.65 13.83 10.23
N ILE A 150 17.70 12.98 9.84
CA ILE A 150 17.95 11.79 8.99
C ILE A 150 18.43 12.23 7.61
N ILE A 151 17.84 13.31 7.11
CA ILE A 151 18.26 14.00 5.91
C ILE A 151 18.44 15.49 6.22
N THR A 152 19.30 16.14 5.46
CA THR A 152 19.44 17.61 5.47
C THR A 152 19.35 18.12 4.04
N PRO A 153 19.15 19.44 3.81
CA PRO A 153 19.17 19.99 2.46
C PRO A 153 20.44 19.65 1.67
N GLU A 154 21.58 19.55 2.35
CA GLU A 154 22.89 19.26 1.76
C GLU A 154 23.18 17.76 1.66
N HIS A 155 22.55 16.93 2.51
CA HIS A 155 22.82 15.50 2.63
C HIS A 155 21.50 14.72 2.69
N SER A 156 20.89 14.52 1.53
CA SER A 156 19.63 13.76 1.39
C SER A 156 19.74 12.55 0.48
N SER A 157 20.95 12.24 0.00
CA SER A 157 21.14 11.10 -0.93
C SER A 157 21.01 9.76 -0.22
N MET A 158 20.27 8.85 -0.85
CA MET A 158 20.15 7.44 -0.43
C MET A 158 20.44 6.54 -1.63
N THR A 159 21.21 5.48 -1.38
CA THR A 159 21.58 4.51 -2.42
C THR A 159 20.47 3.48 -2.62
N TRP A 160 20.13 3.26 -3.88
CA TRP A 160 19.21 2.21 -4.29
C TRP A 160 19.81 0.82 -4.01
N ASN A 161 18.99 -0.08 -3.48
CA ASN A 161 19.41 -1.42 -3.07
C ASN A 161 19.42 -2.47 -4.20
N GLY A 162 19.04 -2.08 -5.42
CA GLY A 162 18.97 -2.97 -6.58
C GLY A 162 17.62 -3.70 -6.75
N ASP A 163 16.63 -3.42 -5.94
CA ASP A 163 15.28 -3.99 -6.10
C ASP A 163 14.60 -3.47 -7.37
N ALA A 164 13.83 -4.33 -8.04
CA ALA A 164 13.04 -3.94 -9.19
C ALA A 164 11.74 -3.25 -8.79
N PHE A 165 11.44 -2.13 -9.43
CA PHE A 165 10.24 -1.33 -9.20
C PHE A 165 9.41 -1.18 -10.50
N PRO A 166 8.11 -0.82 -10.39
CA PRO A 166 7.27 -0.59 -11.57
C PRO A 166 7.70 0.61 -12.43
N PHE A 167 8.47 1.54 -11.84
CA PHE A 167 8.91 2.77 -12.50
C PHE A 167 10.42 2.81 -12.60
N PRO A 168 11.00 2.93 -13.82
CA PRO A 168 12.46 3.00 -13.99
C PRO A 168 13.13 4.15 -13.23
N SER A 169 12.41 5.27 -13.00
CA SER A 169 12.90 6.40 -12.19
C SER A 169 13.12 6.06 -10.72
N TRP A 170 12.61 4.93 -10.23
CA TRP A 170 12.80 4.46 -8.87
C TRP A 170 14.03 3.55 -8.74
N GLU A 171 14.56 3.06 -9.85
CA GLU A 171 15.69 2.11 -9.91
C GLU A 171 17.03 2.85 -10.02
N ALA A 172 17.23 3.84 -9.17
CA ALA A 172 18.46 4.64 -9.11
C ALA A 172 18.60 5.25 -7.71
N ASP A 173 19.82 5.69 -7.38
CA ASP A 173 20.05 6.50 -6.19
C ASP A 173 19.16 7.74 -6.21
N GLN A 174 18.63 8.12 -5.06
CA GLN A 174 17.71 9.26 -4.92
C GLN A 174 18.27 10.26 -3.91
N ASP A 175 17.97 11.52 -4.15
CA ASP A 175 17.98 12.57 -3.15
C ASP A 175 16.54 13.04 -2.86
N LEU A 176 16.36 13.94 -1.90
CA LEU A 176 15.02 14.43 -1.54
C LEU A 176 14.28 15.03 -2.74
N ASN A 177 14.99 15.75 -3.60
CA ASN A 177 14.38 16.42 -4.76
C ASN A 177 13.90 15.40 -5.80
N SER A 178 14.77 14.47 -6.21
CA SER A 178 14.42 13.42 -7.19
C SER A 178 13.37 12.46 -6.64
N ALA A 179 13.45 12.11 -5.35
CA ALA A 179 12.47 11.25 -4.70
C ALA A 179 11.08 11.90 -4.63
N MET A 180 11.01 13.19 -4.31
CA MET A 180 9.75 13.94 -4.31
C MET A 180 9.19 14.10 -5.72
N GLN A 181 10.02 14.47 -6.70
CA GLN A 181 9.61 14.67 -8.09
C GLN A 181 9.05 13.38 -8.71
N ASN A 182 9.65 12.24 -8.43
CA ASN A 182 9.25 10.93 -8.97
C ASN A 182 8.34 10.13 -8.02
N SER A 183 7.96 10.70 -6.89
CA SER A 183 7.12 10.05 -5.87
C SER A 183 7.66 8.69 -5.42
N VAL A 184 8.94 8.59 -5.13
CA VAL A 184 9.69 7.34 -4.87
C VAL A 184 9.36 6.78 -3.49
N ASN A 185 8.56 5.73 -3.41
CA ASN A 185 8.10 5.18 -2.13
C ASN A 185 9.25 4.68 -1.25
N TRP A 186 10.21 3.93 -1.80
CA TRP A 186 11.27 3.32 -1.01
C TRP A 186 12.13 4.34 -0.26
N TYR A 187 12.30 5.56 -0.84
CA TYR A 187 13.07 6.62 -0.22
C TYR A 187 12.40 7.11 1.08
N PHE A 188 11.11 7.39 1.03
CA PHE A 188 10.35 7.87 2.20
C PHE A 188 10.13 6.76 3.23
N GLN A 189 9.89 5.52 2.79
CA GLN A 189 9.86 4.36 3.67
C GLN A 189 11.18 4.14 4.43
N ALA A 190 12.31 4.49 3.82
CA ALA A 190 13.60 4.42 4.49
C ALA A 190 13.73 5.47 5.60
N ILE A 191 13.17 6.66 5.43
CA ILE A 191 13.09 7.69 6.48
C ILE A 191 12.25 7.18 7.65
N ASP A 192 11.03 6.72 7.38
CA ASP A 192 10.11 6.21 8.41
C ASP A 192 10.69 5.02 9.16
N SER A 193 11.37 4.13 8.46
CA SER A 193 12.02 2.96 9.07
C SER A 193 13.14 3.35 10.02
N GLN A 194 13.89 4.41 9.73
CA GLN A 194 14.94 4.92 10.60
C GLN A 194 14.38 5.64 11.83
N LEU A 195 13.26 6.33 11.67
CA LEU A 195 12.57 7.01 12.78
C LEU A 195 11.91 6.01 13.73
N GLY A 196 11.30 5.01 13.17
CA GLY A 196 10.43 4.07 13.87
C GLY A 196 9.05 4.65 14.19
N ILE A 197 8.07 3.75 14.27
CA ILE A 197 6.64 4.06 14.35
C ILE A 197 6.27 5.03 15.48
N ASN A 198 6.93 4.92 16.63
CA ASN A 198 6.60 5.76 17.80
C ASN A 198 6.92 7.24 17.54
N ARG A 199 8.06 7.54 16.93
CA ARG A 199 8.43 8.93 16.62
C ARG A 199 7.58 9.52 15.50
N VAL A 200 7.28 8.71 14.48
CA VAL A 200 6.36 9.12 13.42
C VAL A 200 4.99 9.46 14.02
N GLN A 201 4.45 8.61 14.89
CA GLN A 201 3.16 8.86 15.55
C GLN A 201 3.21 10.11 16.46
N GLU A 202 4.28 10.30 17.21
CA GLU A 202 4.46 11.49 18.05
C GLU A 202 4.44 12.77 17.23
N PHE A 203 5.14 12.78 16.10
CA PHE A 203 5.15 13.91 15.19
C PHE A 203 3.78 14.20 14.58
N LEU A 204 3.09 13.16 14.07
CA LEU A 204 1.75 13.32 13.50
C LEU A 204 0.74 13.82 14.55
N ASN A 205 0.85 13.35 15.78
CA ASN A 205 0.02 13.85 16.88
C ASN A 205 0.30 15.33 17.18
N LYS A 206 1.58 15.75 17.14
CA LYS A 206 1.98 17.14 17.38
C LYS A 206 1.39 18.10 16.36
N ILE A 207 1.24 17.67 15.12
CA ILE A 207 0.66 18.47 14.03
C ILE A 207 -0.84 18.16 13.81
N GLU A 208 -1.44 17.36 14.68
CA GLU A 208 -2.85 16.94 14.60
C GLU A 208 -3.23 16.28 13.27
N TYR A 209 -2.28 15.55 12.66
CA TYR A 209 -2.47 14.91 11.37
C TYR A 209 -2.85 13.43 11.52
N GLY A 210 -3.87 13.03 10.76
CA GLY A 210 -4.30 11.64 10.68
C GLY A 210 -5.15 11.18 11.87
N LEU A 211 -5.46 9.90 11.88
CA LEU A 211 -6.23 9.25 12.95
C LEU A 211 -5.34 8.42 13.86
N SER A 212 -4.50 7.58 13.27
CA SER A 212 -3.52 6.72 13.94
C SER A 212 -2.75 5.94 12.88
N LEU A 213 -1.46 5.69 13.10
CA LEU A 213 -0.63 4.87 12.20
C LEU A 213 -1.04 3.39 12.14
N ILE A 214 -1.94 2.94 12.99
CA ILE A 214 -2.43 1.55 13.00
C ILE A 214 -3.28 1.26 11.75
N HIS A 215 -3.64 2.27 10.97
CA HIS A 215 -4.52 2.17 9.81
C HIS A 215 -3.85 2.58 8.48
N ILE A 216 -2.51 2.69 8.45
CA ILE A 216 -1.74 2.95 7.21
C ILE A 216 -1.12 1.65 6.70
#